data_3ce6db4147cd7888d0eed4316f84e8d4
#
_entry.id   3ce6db4147cd7888d0eed4316f84e8d4
#
_cell.length_a   1.000
_cell.length_b   1.000
_cell.length_c   1.000
_cell.angle_alpha   90.00
_cell.angle_beta   90.00
_cell.angle_gamma   90.00
#
_symmetry.space_group_name_H-M   'P 1'
#
loop_
_entity.id
_entity.type
_entity.pdbx_description
1 polymer ?
#
loop_
_entity_poly.entity_id
_entity_poly.type
_entity_poly.pdbx_seq_one_letter_code
_entity_poly.pdbx_strand_id
1 'polypeptide(L)'
;MTKIFEARVLKVGPEAAGMIKDANMLILFGEEAPEDLAEYCYKIDNKKLSGTITKGGRLLIDNQEFPITAVGAVVEKNLKNLGHITISFDGSNEGSLPGTLHVQAAKPAVLGIGSVIQLFS
;
A
#
# COMPACT_ATOMS: atom_id res chain seq x y z
N MET A 1 -8.08 12.13 -13.33
CA MET A 1 -7.74 11.03 -12.39
C MET A 1 -8.94 10.70 -11.53
N THR A 2 -9.19 9.42 -11.34
CA THR A 2 -10.32 8.94 -10.56
C THR A 2 -9.81 8.23 -9.31
N LYS A 3 -10.36 8.61 -8.15
CA LYS A 3 -10.07 7.90 -6.90
C LYS A 3 -10.74 6.54 -6.95
N ILE A 4 -9.94 5.48 -6.79
CA ILE A 4 -10.43 4.10 -6.87
C ILE A 4 -10.33 3.36 -5.54
N PHE A 5 -9.64 3.95 -4.54
CA PHE A 5 -9.48 3.33 -3.23
C PHE A 5 -9.16 4.39 -2.18
N GLU A 6 -9.71 4.22 -0.99
CA GLU A 6 -9.35 5.04 0.16
C GLU A 6 -9.51 4.22 1.43
N ALA A 7 -8.51 4.28 2.30
CA ALA A 7 -8.55 3.62 3.59
C ALA A 7 -7.82 4.45 4.64
N ARG A 8 -8.17 4.22 5.91
CA ARG A 8 -7.49 4.84 7.05
C ARG A 8 -6.75 3.77 7.83
N VAL A 9 -5.61 4.15 8.39
CA VAL A 9 -4.83 3.28 9.27
C VAL A 9 -5.50 3.22 10.63
N LEU A 10 -5.88 2.02 11.05
CA LEU A 10 -6.49 1.76 12.35
C LEU A 10 -5.46 1.40 13.41
N LYS A 11 -4.42 0.69 13.02
CA LYS A 11 -3.39 0.15 13.91
C LYS A 11 -2.07 0.06 13.20
N VAL A 12 -0.98 0.25 13.94
CA VAL A 12 0.38 0.14 13.39
C VAL A 12 1.09 -0.99 14.14
N GLY A 13 1.54 -2.00 13.42
CA GLY A 13 2.33 -3.08 14.00
C GLY A 13 3.67 -2.55 14.51
N PRO A 14 4.25 -3.17 15.55
CA PRO A 14 5.49 -2.66 16.16
C PRO A 14 6.69 -2.64 15.20
N GLU A 15 6.69 -3.49 14.16
CA GLU A 15 7.76 -3.54 13.16
C GLU A 15 7.40 -2.87 11.84
N ALA A 16 6.19 -2.27 11.73
CA ALA A 16 5.71 -1.72 10.47
C ALA A 16 6.56 -0.56 9.95
N ALA A 17 6.90 0.38 10.81
CA ALA A 17 7.76 1.51 10.42
C ALA A 17 9.17 1.06 10.06
N GLY A 18 9.68 0.01 10.72
CA GLY A 18 10.98 -0.58 10.41
C GLY A 18 11.03 -1.17 9.01
N MET A 19 9.94 -1.74 8.52
CA MET A 19 9.87 -2.26 7.15
C MET A 19 10.06 -1.16 6.12
N ILE A 20 9.51 0.03 6.37
CA ILE A 20 9.72 1.17 5.47
C ILE A 20 11.19 1.61 5.54
N LYS A 21 11.71 1.76 6.74
CA LYS A 21 13.08 2.24 6.98
C LYS A 21 14.14 1.29 6.43
N ASP A 22 14.00 -0.01 6.73
CA ASP A 22 15.05 -0.99 6.46
C ASP A 22 14.88 -1.73 5.15
N ALA A 23 13.63 -1.96 4.72
CA ALA A 23 13.32 -2.71 3.50
C ALA A 23 12.66 -1.88 2.40
N ASN A 24 12.40 -0.60 2.66
CA ASN A 24 11.75 0.32 1.72
C ASN A 24 10.36 -0.18 1.27
N MET A 25 9.67 -0.87 2.16
CA MET A 25 8.36 -1.48 1.89
C MET A 25 7.33 -1.09 2.94
N LEU A 26 6.12 -0.78 2.47
CA LEU A 26 4.93 -0.54 3.29
C LEU A 26 3.98 -1.72 3.08
N ILE A 27 3.58 -2.37 4.17
CA ILE A 27 2.65 -3.49 4.08
C ILE A 27 1.33 -3.09 4.74
N LEU A 28 0.25 -3.16 3.96
CA LEU A 28 -1.11 -2.93 4.44
C LEU A 28 -1.83 -4.25 4.56
N PHE A 29 -2.71 -4.36 5.55
CA PHE A 29 -3.58 -5.52 5.70
C PHE A 29 -4.91 -5.07 6.29
N GLY A 30 -5.99 -5.76 5.93
CA GLY A 30 -7.31 -5.49 6.47
C GLY A 30 -7.44 -5.91 7.94
N GLU A 31 -8.62 -5.71 8.52
CA GLU A 31 -8.86 -5.95 9.93
C GLU A 31 -8.69 -7.42 10.35
N GLU A 32 -8.75 -8.35 9.39
CA GLU A 32 -8.64 -9.79 9.65
C GLU A 32 -7.20 -10.31 9.53
N ALA A 33 -6.20 -9.43 9.57
CA ALA A 33 -4.80 -9.83 9.47
C ALA A 33 -4.41 -10.79 10.60
N PRO A 34 -3.72 -11.93 10.26
CA PRO A 34 -3.18 -12.82 11.28
C PRO A 34 -2.19 -12.08 12.18
N GLU A 35 -2.14 -12.44 13.47
CA GLU A 35 -1.29 -11.74 14.46
C GLU A 35 0.18 -11.66 14.07
N ASP A 36 0.74 -12.76 13.57
CA ASP A 36 2.15 -12.80 13.17
C ASP A 36 2.47 -11.91 11.96
N LEU A 37 1.48 -11.67 11.07
CA LEU A 37 1.66 -10.74 9.96
C LEU A 37 1.35 -9.30 10.38
N ALA A 38 0.38 -9.11 11.27
CA ALA A 38 -0.02 -7.79 11.75
C ALA A 38 1.14 -7.01 12.39
N GLU A 39 2.12 -7.73 12.95
CA GLU A 39 3.32 -7.13 13.54
C GLU A 39 4.07 -6.23 12.55
N TYR A 40 4.05 -6.57 11.27
CA TYR A 40 4.76 -5.85 10.21
C TYR A 40 3.88 -4.95 9.36
N CYS A 41 2.59 -4.87 9.70
CA CYS A 41 1.59 -4.25 8.84
C CYS A 41 0.98 -3.00 9.46
N TYR A 42 0.49 -2.12 8.57
CA TYR A 42 -0.46 -1.09 8.94
C TYR A 42 -1.85 -1.66 8.66
N LYS A 43 -2.66 -1.78 9.70
CA LYS A 43 -4.02 -2.29 9.58
C LYS A 43 -4.93 -1.20 9.05
N ILE A 44 -5.70 -1.51 8.00
CA ILE A 44 -6.58 -0.53 7.34
C ILE A 44 -8.05 -0.93 7.49
N ASP A 45 -8.93 0.06 7.39
CA ASP A 45 -10.37 -0.08 7.63
C ASP A 45 -11.20 -0.42 6.40
N ASN A 46 -10.59 -0.52 5.22
CA ASN A 46 -11.32 -0.73 3.98
C ASN A 46 -10.52 -1.56 3.00
N LYS A 47 -11.22 -2.38 2.21
CA LYS A 47 -10.63 -3.15 1.12
C LYS A 47 -11.46 -3.05 -0.17
N LYS A 48 -12.32 -2.02 -0.28
CA LYS A 48 -13.18 -1.82 -1.45
C LYS A 48 -12.45 -1.05 -2.52
N LEU A 49 -12.02 -1.78 -3.54
CA LEU A 49 -11.38 -1.21 -4.72
C LEU A 49 -12.45 -1.04 -5.81
N SER A 50 -12.62 0.19 -6.32
CA SER A 50 -13.67 0.51 -7.29
C SER A 50 -13.17 0.66 -8.72
N GLY A 51 -11.91 0.38 -8.99
CA GLY A 51 -11.33 0.50 -10.32
C GLY A 51 -10.10 -0.35 -10.49
N THR A 52 -9.37 -0.10 -11.56
CA THR A 52 -8.15 -0.85 -11.90
C THR A 52 -6.91 -0.06 -11.48
N ILE A 53 -6.00 -0.71 -10.78
CA ILE A 53 -4.70 -0.13 -10.42
C ILE A 53 -3.79 -0.26 -11.65
N THR A 54 -3.27 0.87 -12.14
CA THR A 54 -2.46 0.88 -13.35
C THR A 54 -1.17 1.66 -13.17
N LYS A 55 -0.16 1.26 -13.93
CA LYS A 55 1.06 2.05 -14.10
C LYS A 55 0.66 3.44 -14.61
N GLY A 56 1.23 4.47 -14.01
CA GLY A 56 0.89 5.86 -14.31
C GLY A 56 -0.16 6.44 -13.38
N GLY A 57 -0.83 5.61 -12.57
CA GLY A 57 -1.69 6.09 -11.51
C GLY A 57 -0.91 6.67 -10.34
N ARG A 58 -1.61 6.96 -9.24
CA ARG A 58 -1.01 7.62 -8.07
C ARG A 58 -1.41 6.93 -6.79
N LEU A 59 -0.44 6.80 -5.89
CA LEU A 59 -0.67 6.49 -4.49
C LEU A 59 -0.52 7.79 -3.70
N LEU A 60 -1.47 8.11 -2.83
CA LEU A 60 -1.36 9.22 -1.90
C LEU A 60 -1.37 8.69 -0.47
N ILE A 61 -0.45 9.19 0.34
CA ILE A 61 -0.41 8.92 1.78
C ILE A 61 -0.37 10.29 2.46
N ASP A 62 -1.46 10.67 3.12
CA ASP A 62 -1.61 11.97 3.78
C ASP A 62 -1.19 13.13 2.88
N ASN A 63 -1.66 13.12 1.63
CA ASN A 63 -1.39 14.12 0.59
C ASN A 63 0.03 14.07 -0.01
N GLN A 64 0.90 13.17 0.42
CA GLN A 64 2.15 12.91 -0.25
C GLN A 64 1.89 11.99 -1.43
N GLU A 65 2.33 12.38 -2.62
CA GLU A 65 2.05 11.67 -3.87
C GLU A 65 3.20 10.77 -4.28
N PHE A 66 2.86 9.55 -4.70
CA PHE A 66 3.82 8.57 -5.19
C PHE A 66 3.34 8.01 -6.52
N PRO A 67 4.01 8.31 -7.64
CA PRO A 67 3.63 7.74 -8.94
C PRO A 67 3.77 6.22 -8.96
N ILE A 68 2.78 5.54 -9.52
CA ILE A 68 2.81 4.07 -9.65
C ILE A 68 3.64 3.70 -10.87
N THR A 69 4.67 2.88 -10.67
CA THR A 69 5.60 2.49 -11.73
C THR A 69 5.42 1.06 -12.21
N ALA A 70 4.88 0.17 -11.37
CA ALA A 70 4.58 -1.21 -11.75
C ALA A 70 3.56 -1.81 -10.81
N VAL A 71 2.78 -2.78 -11.31
CA VAL A 71 1.71 -3.43 -10.56
C VAL A 71 1.86 -4.95 -10.70
N GLY A 72 2.01 -5.65 -9.58
CA GLY A 72 2.06 -7.12 -9.57
C GLY A 72 0.73 -7.74 -9.97
N ALA A 73 0.77 -8.95 -10.50
CA ALA A 73 -0.39 -9.61 -11.11
C ALA A 73 -1.55 -9.86 -10.15
N VAL A 74 -1.30 -10.01 -8.85
CA VAL A 74 -2.35 -10.31 -7.86
C VAL A 74 -2.59 -9.17 -6.86
N VAL A 75 -2.04 -7.98 -7.11
CA VAL A 75 -2.20 -6.82 -6.23
C VAL A 75 -3.67 -6.51 -6.00
N GLU A 76 -4.46 -6.38 -7.05
CA GLU A 76 -5.89 -6.06 -6.95
C GLU A 76 -6.66 -7.13 -6.21
N LYS A 77 -6.39 -8.40 -6.53
CA LYS A 77 -7.05 -9.54 -5.90
C LYS A 77 -6.81 -9.55 -4.39
N ASN A 78 -5.56 -9.39 -3.97
CA ASN A 78 -5.21 -9.40 -2.56
C ASN A 78 -5.79 -8.21 -1.82
N LEU A 79 -5.81 -7.04 -2.44
CA LEU A 79 -6.40 -5.85 -1.85
C LEU A 79 -7.91 -6.03 -1.66
N LYS A 80 -8.62 -6.52 -2.67
CA LYS A 80 -10.07 -6.75 -2.60
C LYS A 80 -10.46 -7.81 -1.58
N ASN A 81 -9.69 -8.88 -1.50
CA ASN A 81 -10.05 -10.03 -0.67
C ASN A 81 -9.59 -9.89 0.77
N LEU A 82 -8.42 -9.29 0.99
CA LEU A 82 -7.76 -9.30 2.29
C LEU A 82 -7.42 -7.91 2.82
N GLY A 83 -7.53 -6.87 1.99
CA GLY A 83 -6.98 -5.57 2.31
C GLY A 83 -5.44 -5.61 2.31
N HIS A 84 -4.85 -6.64 1.71
CA HIS A 84 -3.42 -6.89 1.74
C HIS A 84 -2.74 -6.36 0.49
N ILE A 85 -1.74 -5.53 0.68
CA ILE A 85 -0.92 -5.02 -0.40
C ILE A 85 0.47 -4.70 0.16
N THR A 86 1.50 -5.09 -0.58
CA THR A 86 2.87 -4.66 -0.32
C THR A 86 3.20 -3.54 -1.29
N ILE A 87 3.66 -2.42 -0.76
CA ILE A 87 4.05 -1.26 -1.58
C ILE A 87 5.56 -1.09 -1.44
N SER A 88 6.26 -1.19 -2.56
CA SER A 88 7.71 -0.98 -2.62
C SER A 88 8.00 0.40 -3.19
N PHE A 89 8.82 1.17 -2.49
CA PHE A 89 9.18 2.54 -2.88
C PHE A 89 10.44 2.58 -3.73
N ASP A 90 10.68 1.51 -4.50
CA ASP A 90 11.90 1.35 -5.29
C ASP A 90 11.82 1.92 -6.71
N GLY A 91 10.63 2.34 -7.14
CA GLY A 91 10.43 2.88 -8.49
C GLY A 91 10.66 1.87 -9.61
N SER A 92 10.63 0.56 -9.31
CA SER A 92 10.83 -0.48 -10.32
C SER A 92 9.77 -0.40 -11.42
N ASN A 93 10.19 -0.66 -12.67
CA ASN A 93 9.29 -0.73 -13.82
C ASN A 93 8.79 -2.16 -14.06
N GLU A 94 9.20 -3.12 -13.26
CA GLU A 94 8.86 -4.53 -13.43
C GLU A 94 7.94 -5.02 -12.32
N GLY A 95 6.73 -5.45 -12.68
CA GLY A 95 5.78 -6.03 -11.73
C GLY A 95 5.96 -7.54 -11.57
N SER A 96 7.20 -8.00 -11.41
CA SER A 96 7.53 -9.42 -11.32
C SER A 96 7.18 -10.05 -9.96
N LEU A 97 7.01 -9.25 -8.93
CA LEU A 97 6.55 -9.71 -7.61
C LEU A 97 5.02 -9.62 -7.59
N PRO A 98 4.29 -10.75 -7.59
CA PRO A 98 2.85 -10.75 -7.84
C PRO A 98 2.01 -9.88 -6.91
N GLY A 99 2.37 -9.82 -5.63
CA GLY A 99 1.62 -9.06 -4.62
C GLY A 99 2.15 -7.67 -4.34
N THR A 100 3.07 -7.15 -5.14
CA THR A 100 3.76 -5.90 -4.88
C THR A 100 3.35 -4.80 -5.86
N LEU A 101 3.00 -3.64 -5.30
CA LEU A 101 2.80 -2.40 -6.04
C LEU A 101 4.09 -1.59 -5.92
N HIS A 102 4.67 -1.19 -7.05
CA HIS A 102 5.89 -0.38 -7.07
C HIS A 102 5.52 1.08 -7.29
N VAL A 103 6.10 1.95 -6.48
CA VAL A 103 5.92 3.40 -6.62
C VAL A 103 7.27 4.10 -6.56
N GLN A 104 7.34 5.29 -7.14
CA GLN A 104 8.52 6.14 -7.04
C GLN A 104 8.35 7.08 -5.85
N ALA A 105 9.40 7.21 -5.02
CA ALA A 105 9.37 8.06 -3.84
C ALA A 105 10.58 8.99 -3.83
N ALA A 106 10.32 10.29 -3.69
CA ALA A 106 11.38 11.29 -3.49
C ALA A 106 11.76 11.38 -2.00
N LYS A 107 10.82 11.07 -1.11
CA LYS A 107 10.98 11.10 0.35
C LYS A 107 10.37 9.85 0.96
N PRO A 108 10.87 9.38 2.11
CA PRO A 108 10.26 8.26 2.81
C PRO A 108 8.81 8.56 3.19
N ALA A 109 7.96 7.54 3.12
CA ALA A 109 6.59 7.63 3.60
C ALA A 109 6.58 7.62 5.12
N VAL A 110 5.73 8.45 5.73
CA VAL A 110 5.52 8.49 7.18
C VAL A 110 4.03 8.32 7.44
N LEU A 111 3.68 7.27 8.18
CA LEU A 111 2.29 6.97 8.51
C LEU A 111 2.13 6.76 10.01
N GLY A 112 0.90 7.00 10.46
CA GLY A 112 0.50 6.69 11.82
C GLY A 112 -0.98 6.33 11.85
N ILE A 113 -1.53 6.10 13.04
CA ILE A 113 -2.95 5.86 13.20
C ILE A 113 -3.71 7.09 12.67
N GLY A 114 -4.72 6.85 11.85
CA GLY A 114 -5.52 7.89 11.20
C GLY A 114 -4.98 8.36 9.86
N SER A 115 -3.78 7.93 9.45
CA SER A 115 -3.26 8.26 8.12
C SER A 115 -4.21 7.78 7.04
N VAL A 116 -4.36 8.58 5.98
CA VAL A 116 -5.27 8.27 4.86
C VAL A 116 -4.44 7.80 3.68
N ILE A 117 -4.83 6.65 3.12
CA ILE A 117 -4.18 6.03 1.97
C ILE A 117 -5.18 6.04 0.82
N GLN A 118 -4.78 6.60 -0.32
CA GLN A 118 -5.65 6.70 -1.49
C GLN A 118 -4.92 6.20 -2.73
N LEU A 119 -5.68 5.55 -3.63
CA LEU A 119 -5.19 5.17 -4.95
C LEU A 119 -6.03 5.88 -6.01
N PHE A 120 -5.37 6.42 -7.01
CA PHE A 120 -5.98 7.08 -8.15
C PHE A 120 -5.52 6.39 -9.44
N SER A 121 -6.47 6.17 -10.33
CA SER A 121 -6.17 5.59 -11.63
C SER A 121 -5.56 6.61 -12.59
#